data_bf4d9827efc1cd5417c6f23902236319
#
_entry.id   bf4d9827efc1cd5417c6f23902236319
#
_cell.length_a   1.000
_cell.length_b   1.000
_cell.length_c   1.000
_cell.angle_alpha   90.00
_cell.angle_beta   90.00
_cell.angle_gamma   90.00
#
_symmetry.space_group_name_H-M   'P 1'
#
loop_
_entity.id
_entity.type
_entity.pdbx_description
1 polymer ?
#
loop_
_entity_poly.entity_id
_entity_poly.type
_entity_poly.pdbx_seq_one_letter_code
_entity_poly.pdbx_strand_id
1 'polypeptide(L)'
;LTDGRAAGWAWWIWMMLVAAPFAIGLFIRQQRRKLSADGTALLPLPLFQNRGFSSGLLVQVVSSVGNGGYSLVLLFYMQAALGFTAFSAGLALLPIGTGSMIGTPVAMLLMKRLGKQAVLLGGALQAAAFGWVMFVIKSEGSDLSGWSLTPALTVAGIGMMVLIMPQTSIALDTVPAAEAGAASGTFTTFGQVGMVLGVALAGAVYFGEISDTDDAQAAATAGLWVIIAAYALAGIAALTMPSVQIGSKEDGET
;
A
#
# COMPACT_ATOMS: atom_id res chain seq x y z
N LEU A 1 -13.35 9.97 -9.05
CA LEU A 1 -13.48 10.96 -7.96
C LEU A 1 -12.67 12.22 -8.25
N THR A 2 -11.48 12.10 -8.82
CA THR A 2 -10.63 13.24 -9.21
C THR A 2 -11.28 14.15 -10.25
N ASP A 3 -12.02 13.59 -11.20
CA ASP A 3 -12.75 14.35 -12.22
C ASP A 3 -14.12 14.87 -11.75
N GLY A 4 -14.58 14.47 -10.57
CA GLY A 4 -15.89 14.84 -10.05
C GLY A 4 -16.08 16.33 -9.87
N ARG A 5 -15.04 17.06 -9.43
CA ARG A 5 -15.07 18.53 -9.29
C ARG A 5 -15.09 19.23 -10.65
N ALA A 6 -14.26 18.76 -11.60
CA ALA A 6 -14.21 19.31 -12.96
C ALA A 6 -15.49 19.06 -13.77
N ALA A 7 -16.19 17.94 -13.51
CA ALA A 7 -17.43 17.55 -14.17
C ALA A 7 -18.69 18.01 -13.42
N GLY A 8 -18.59 18.90 -12.41
CA GLY A 8 -19.74 19.40 -11.65
C GLY A 8 -20.56 18.32 -10.96
N TRP A 9 -19.91 17.21 -10.52
CA TRP A 9 -20.57 16.05 -9.92
C TRP A 9 -21.70 15.49 -10.78
N ALA A 10 -21.42 15.23 -12.06
CA ALA A 10 -22.37 14.69 -13.01
C ALA A 10 -23.09 13.45 -12.44
N TRP A 11 -24.39 13.33 -12.69
CA TRP A 11 -25.28 12.29 -12.15
C TRP A 11 -24.75 10.85 -12.30
N TRP A 12 -23.96 10.57 -13.34
CA TRP A 12 -23.34 9.25 -13.58
C TRP A 12 -22.30 8.88 -12.54
N ILE A 13 -21.61 9.86 -11.90
CA ILE A 13 -20.65 9.64 -10.83
C ILE A 13 -21.37 9.09 -9.60
N TRP A 14 -22.51 9.70 -9.26
CA TRP A 14 -23.36 9.23 -8.18
C TRP A 14 -23.93 7.84 -8.46
N MET A 15 -24.32 7.59 -9.72
CA MET A 15 -24.79 6.28 -10.15
C MET A 15 -23.70 5.20 -9.98
N MET A 16 -22.45 5.48 -10.37
CA MET A 16 -21.33 4.56 -10.16
C MET A 16 -21.01 4.35 -8.68
N LEU A 17 -21.07 5.40 -7.88
CA LEU A 17 -20.82 5.34 -6.43
C LEU A 17 -21.86 4.50 -5.69
N VAL A 18 -23.11 4.52 -6.15
CA VAL A 18 -24.20 3.67 -5.61
C VAL A 18 -24.15 2.26 -6.21
N ALA A 19 -23.82 2.13 -7.49
CA ALA A 19 -23.76 0.83 -8.17
C ALA A 19 -22.63 -0.06 -7.61
N ALA A 20 -21.50 0.53 -7.19
CA ALA A 20 -20.37 -0.24 -6.67
C ALA A 20 -20.72 -1.03 -5.39
N PRO A 21 -21.25 -0.45 -4.31
CA PRO A 21 -21.63 -1.22 -3.12
C PRO A 21 -22.78 -2.19 -3.41
N PHE A 22 -23.70 -1.86 -4.33
CA PHE A 22 -24.77 -2.77 -4.74
C PHE A 22 -24.22 -4.00 -5.49
N ALA A 23 -23.27 -3.79 -6.41
CA ALA A 23 -22.60 -4.87 -7.12
C ALA A 23 -21.78 -5.76 -6.15
N ILE A 24 -21.08 -5.16 -5.19
CA ILE A 24 -20.36 -5.90 -4.13
C ILE A 24 -21.33 -6.71 -3.28
N GLY A 25 -22.46 -6.14 -2.88
CA GLY A 25 -23.50 -6.84 -2.11
C GLY A 25 -24.11 -8.01 -2.88
N LEU A 26 -24.39 -7.83 -4.18
CA LEU A 26 -24.88 -8.87 -5.06
C LEU A 26 -23.85 -10.00 -5.24
N PHE A 27 -22.57 -9.65 -5.42
CA PHE A 27 -21.46 -10.58 -5.52
C PHE A 27 -21.31 -11.40 -4.22
N ILE A 28 -21.31 -10.77 -3.05
CA ILE A 28 -21.23 -11.47 -1.75
C ILE A 28 -22.42 -12.42 -1.58
N ARG A 29 -23.65 -11.99 -1.95
CA ARG A 29 -24.84 -12.81 -1.89
C ARG A 29 -24.75 -14.03 -2.82
N GLN A 30 -24.22 -13.85 -4.02
CA GLN A 30 -24.02 -14.93 -4.98
C GLN A 30 -22.95 -15.92 -4.49
N GLN A 31 -21.85 -15.43 -3.91
CA GLN A 31 -20.79 -16.25 -3.33
C GLN A 31 -21.31 -17.10 -2.15
N ARG A 32 -22.11 -16.48 -1.27
CA ARG A 32 -22.76 -17.23 -0.16
C ARG A 32 -23.68 -18.34 -0.66
N ARG A 33 -24.44 -18.10 -1.74
CA ARG A 33 -25.31 -19.10 -2.35
C ARG A 33 -24.52 -20.25 -2.99
N LYS A 34 -23.42 -19.96 -3.68
CA LYS A 34 -22.56 -20.99 -4.29
C LYS A 34 -21.82 -21.81 -3.24
N LEU A 35 -21.36 -21.18 -2.15
CA LEU A 35 -20.73 -21.89 -1.04
C LEU A 35 -21.67 -22.91 -0.39
N SER A 36 -22.96 -22.56 -0.27
CA SER A 36 -23.99 -23.48 0.32
C SER A 36 -24.50 -24.53 -0.66
N ALA A 37 -24.37 -24.35 -1.99
CA ALA A 37 -24.89 -25.28 -2.98
C ALA A 37 -23.85 -26.30 -3.45
N ASP A 38 -22.64 -25.89 -3.81
CA ASP A 38 -21.67 -26.74 -4.52
C ASP A 38 -20.26 -26.73 -3.89
N GLY A 39 -20.03 -25.97 -2.83
CA GLY A 39 -18.69 -25.83 -2.20
C GLY A 39 -17.64 -25.15 -3.08
N THR A 40 -18.00 -24.69 -4.29
CA THR A 40 -17.11 -24.13 -5.31
C THR A 40 -17.12 -22.60 -5.32
N ALA A 41 -17.10 -21.95 -4.15
CA ALA A 41 -17.01 -20.50 -4.09
C ALA A 41 -15.63 -20.01 -4.53
N LEU A 42 -15.59 -19.03 -5.44
CA LEU A 42 -14.35 -18.36 -5.88
C LEU A 42 -13.65 -17.61 -4.74
N LEU A 43 -14.41 -17.18 -3.74
CA LEU A 43 -13.93 -16.58 -2.49
C LEU A 43 -14.37 -17.47 -1.33
N PRO A 44 -13.47 -18.27 -0.76
CA PRO A 44 -13.79 -19.05 0.44
C PRO A 44 -13.94 -18.07 1.62
N LEU A 45 -15.20 -17.77 1.97
CA LEU A 45 -15.54 -16.93 3.13
C LEU A 45 -14.86 -17.37 4.44
N PRO A 46 -14.59 -18.68 4.66
CA PRO A 46 -13.82 -19.13 5.82
C PRO A 46 -12.42 -18.52 5.93
N LEU A 47 -11.78 -18.09 4.82
CA LEU A 47 -10.48 -17.41 4.86
C LEU A 47 -10.51 -16.12 5.70
N PHE A 48 -11.62 -15.38 5.66
CA PHE A 48 -11.77 -14.15 6.45
C PHE A 48 -11.96 -14.43 7.95
N GLN A 49 -12.27 -15.66 8.35
CA GLN A 49 -12.31 -16.07 9.75
C GLN A 49 -10.92 -16.44 10.26
N ASN A 50 -9.97 -16.69 9.37
CA ASN A 50 -8.57 -16.94 9.73
C ASN A 50 -7.92 -15.61 10.15
N ARG A 51 -7.52 -15.54 11.43
CA ARG A 51 -6.89 -14.32 11.99
C ARG A 51 -5.60 -13.92 11.28
N GLY A 52 -4.79 -14.90 10.85
CA GLY A 52 -3.55 -14.64 10.13
C GLY A 52 -3.80 -13.98 8.78
N PHE A 53 -4.70 -14.55 8.00
CA PHE A 53 -5.09 -14.03 6.69
C PHE A 53 -5.76 -12.66 6.80
N SER A 54 -6.75 -12.49 7.69
CA SER A 54 -7.50 -11.25 7.84
C SER A 54 -6.63 -10.09 8.34
N SER A 55 -5.74 -10.35 9.31
CA SER A 55 -4.81 -9.30 9.78
C SER A 55 -3.76 -8.96 8.71
N GLY A 56 -3.24 -9.95 7.97
CA GLY A 56 -2.37 -9.71 6.83
C GLY A 56 -3.05 -8.91 5.72
N LEU A 57 -4.33 -9.22 5.44
CA LEU A 57 -5.13 -8.49 4.46
C LEU A 57 -5.35 -7.03 4.87
N LEU A 58 -5.60 -6.76 6.17
CA LEU A 58 -5.70 -5.42 6.70
C LEU A 58 -4.39 -4.62 6.47
N VAL A 59 -3.25 -5.22 6.84
CA VAL A 59 -1.93 -4.61 6.60
C VAL A 59 -1.71 -4.36 5.12
N GLN A 60 -2.10 -5.31 4.24
CA GLN A 60 -2.02 -5.18 2.78
C GLN A 60 -2.79 -3.97 2.27
N VAL A 61 -4.06 -3.82 2.66
CA VAL A 61 -4.90 -2.69 2.21
C VAL A 61 -4.30 -1.38 2.67
N VAL A 62 -3.96 -1.27 3.96
CA VAL A 62 -3.45 -0.01 4.55
C VAL A 62 -2.08 0.37 3.96
N SER A 63 -1.16 -0.58 3.79
CA SER A 63 0.14 -0.30 3.15
C SER A 63 -0.01 0.06 1.67
N SER A 64 -0.96 -0.54 0.97
CA SER A 64 -1.26 -0.22 -0.42
C SER A 64 -1.85 1.19 -0.58
N VAL A 65 -2.56 1.72 0.43
CA VAL A 65 -2.95 3.14 0.46
C VAL A 65 -1.72 4.04 0.41
N GLY A 66 -0.70 3.78 1.22
CA GLY A 66 0.58 4.49 1.16
C GLY A 66 1.23 4.41 -0.22
N ASN A 67 1.21 3.20 -0.83
CA ASN A 67 1.81 2.91 -2.12
C ASN A 67 1.14 3.68 -3.28
N GLY A 68 -0.20 3.71 -3.33
CA GLY A 68 -0.95 4.51 -4.31
C GLY A 68 -0.75 6.01 -4.10
N GLY A 69 -0.78 6.45 -2.83
CA GLY A 69 -0.63 7.84 -2.47
C GLY A 69 0.71 8.43 -2.88
N TYR A 70 1.84 7.77 -2.56
CA TYR A 70 3.15 8.33 -2.89
C TYR A 70 3.39 8.43 -4.40
N SER A 71 2.89 7.46 -5.17
CA SER A 71 3.02 7.48 -6.63
C SER A 71 2.37 8.72 -7.22
N LEU A 72 1.17 9.09 -6.75
CA LEU A 72 0.47 10.27 -7.21
C LEU A 72 1.18 11.55 -6.74
N VAL A 73 1.40 11.69 -5.43
CA VAL A 73 1.92 12.94 -4.84
C VAL A 73 3.29 13.30 -5.41
N LEU A 74 4.23 12.35 -5.43
CA LEU A 74 5.57 12.63 -5.94
C LEU A 74 5.58 12.90 -7.44
N LEU A 75 4.79 12.14 -8.22
CA LEU A 75 4.74 12.32 -9.66
C LEU A 75 4.16 13.69 -10.03
N PHE A 76 3.06 14.09 -9.39
CA PHE A 76 2.46 15.41 -9.64
C PHE A 76 3.34 16.54 -9.15
N TYR A 77 3.95 16.44 -7.98
CA TYR A 77 4.86 17.45 -7.47
C TYR A 77 6.05 17.64 -8.40
N MET A 78 6.71 16.55 -8.83
CA MET A 78 7.86 16.64 -9.74
C MET A 78 7.49 17.20 -11.12
N GLN A 79 6.36 16.79 -11.70
CA GLN A 79 6.00 17.20 -13.06
C GLN A 79 5.28 18.55 -13.10
N ALA A 80 4.27 18.75 -12.26
CA ALA A 80 3.45 19.96 -12.32
C ALA A 80 4.08 21.14 -11.59
N ALA A 81 4.78 20.91 -10.46
CA ALA A 81 5.39 21.97 -9.68
C ALA A 81 6.83 22.28 -10.09
N LEU A 82 7.65 21.24 -10.33
CA LEU A 82 9.07 21.41 -10.64
C LEU A 82 9.38 21.33 -12.14
N GLY A 83 8.38 21.07 -12.99
CA GLY A 83 8.56 21.01 -14.45
C GLY A 83 9.38 19.81 -14.94
N PHE A 84 9.52 18.75 -14.15
CA PHE A 84 10.23 17.57 -14.59
C PHE A 84 9.50 16.91 -15.77
N THR A 85 10.26 16.42 -16.74
CA THR A 85 9.69 15.57 -17.79
C THR A 85 9.25 14.23 -17.18
N ALA A 86 8.34 13.51 -17.84
CA ALA A 86 7.91 12.20 -17.39
C ALA A 86 9.09 11.22 -17.23
N PHE A 87 10.10 11.34 -18.10
CA PHE A 87 11.33 10.55 -18.05
C PHE A 87 12.18 10.90 -16.82
N SER A 88 12.43 12.19 -16.56
CA SER A 88 13.24 12.61 -15.40
C SER A 88 12.54 12.32 -14.06
N ALA A 89 11.22 12.46 -13.99
CA ALA A 89 10.45 12.07 -12.82
C ALA A 89 10.52 10.55 -12.57
N GLY A 90 10.40 9.74 -13.63
CA GLY A 90 10.58 8.29 -13.54
C GLY A 90 11.98 7.89 -13.08
N LEU A 91 13.01 8.58 -13.58
CA LEU A 91 14.41 8.34 -13.19
C LEU A 91 14.64 8.71 -11.71
N ALA A 92 14.03 9.79 -11.23
CA ALA A 92 14.09 10.20 -9.83
C ALA A 92 13.44 9.20 -8.87
N LEU A 93 12.51 8.36 -9.35
CA LEU A 93 11.87 7.30 -8.57
C LEU A 93 12.61 5.94 -8.62
N LEU A 94 13.60 5.77 -9.51
CA LEU A 94 14.38 4.52 -9.60
C LEU A 94 15.02 4.08 -8.28
N PRO A 95 15.45 4.98 -7.38
CA PRO A 95 16.03 4.59 -6.10
C PRO A 95 15.11 3.72 -5.24
N ILE A 96 13.78 3.81 -5.39
CA ILE A 96 12.83 2.88 -4.73
C ILE A 96 13.08 1.44 -5.23
N GLY A 97 13.25 1.27 -6.54
CA GLY A 97 13.53 -0.03 -7.14
C GLY A 97 14.85 -0.63 -6.66
N THR A 98 15.93 0.16 -6.70
CA THR A 98 17.25 -0.30 -6.21
C THR A 98 17.23 -0.58 -4.72
N GLY A 99 16.54 0.26 -3.93
CA GLY A 99 16.30 0.03 -2.51
C GLY A 99 15.53 -1.27 -2.25
N SER A 100 14.54 -1.59 -3.09
CA SER A 100 13.80 -2.86 -2.99
C SER A 100 14.67 -4.09 -3.27
N MET A 101 15.62 -3.99 -4.20
CA MET A 101 16.59 -5.08 -4.45
C MET A 101 17.47 -5.33 -3.22
N ILE A 102 17.95 -4.27 -2.56
CA ILE A 102 18.73 -4.37 -1.32
C ILE A 102 17.82 -4.83 -0.17
N GLY A 103 16.59 -4.37 -0.13
CA GLY A 103 15.61 -4.68 0.90
C GLY A 103 15.18 -6.14 0.91
N THR A 104 15.20 -6.83 -0.23
CA THR A 104 14.80 -8.24 -0.33
C THR A 104 15.60 -9.17 0.60
N PRO A 105 16.92 -9.25 0.54
CA PRO A 105 17.69 -10.09 1.45
C PRO A 105 17.58 -9.62 2.91
N VAL A 106 17.46 -8.30 3.15
CA VAL A 106 17.25 -7.76 4.50
C VAL A 106 15.90 -8.22 5.05
N ALA A 107 14.84 -8.16 4.25
CA ALA A 107 13.51 -8.64 4.64
C ALA A 107 13.51 -10.12 4.99
N MET A 108 14.19 -10.97 4.20
CA MET A 108 14.32 -12.41 4.48
C MET A 108 15.04 -12.67 5.82
N LEU A 109 16.10 -11.93 6.09
CA LEU A 109 16.86 -12.06 7.35
C LEU A 109 16.01 -11.60 8.55
N LEU A 110 15.35 -10.45 8.42
CA LEU A 110 14.51 -9.90 9.49
C LEU A 110 13.26 -10.78 9.74
N MET A 111 12.67 -11.34 8.69
CA MET A 111 11.53 -12.26 8.80
C MET A 111 11.90 -13.49 9.64
N LYS A 112 13.08 -14.10 9.41
CA LYS A 112 13.56 -15.25 10.18
C LYS A 112 13.84 -14.93 11.66
N ARG A 113 14.31 -13.70 11.95
CA ARG A 113 14.70 -13.31 13.32
C ARG A 113 13.56 -12.68 14.11
N LEU A 114 12.72 -11.89 13.49
CA LEU A 114 11.76 -11.02 14.13
C LEU A 114 10.30 -11.38 13.83
N GLY A 115 10.05 -12.26 12.83
CA GLY A 115 8.69 -12.65 12.45
C GLY A 115 7.80 -11.43 12.14
N LYS A 116 6.65 -11.31 12.81
CA LYS A 116 5.73 -10.18 12.62
C LYS A 116 6.30 -8.80 12.97
N GLN A 117 7.30 -8.72 13.83
CA GLN A 117 7.96 -7.46 14.17
C GLN A 117 8.71 -6.87 12.97
N ALA A 118 9.10 -7.69 11.99
CA ALA A 118 9.68 -7.21 10.74
C ALA A 118 8.67 -6.36 9.96
N VAL A 119 7.37 -6.71 9.96
CA VAL A 119 6.31 -5.92 9.32
C VAL A 119 6.16 -4.55 10.00
N LEU A 120 6.18 -4.52 11.34
CA LEU A 120 6.16 -3.26 12.12
C LEU A 120 7.36 -2.37 11.77
N LEU A 121 8.56 -2.95 11.73
CA LEU A 121 9.79 -2.24 11.35
C LEU A 121 9.72 -1.72 9.90
N GLY A 122 9.18 -2.52 8.98
CA GLY A 122 8.99 -2.11 7.59
C GLY A 122 8.05 -0.90 7.48
N GLY A 123 6.92 -0.91 8.20
CA GLY A 123 5.99 0.22 8.27
C GLY A 123 6.61 1.47 8.88
N ALA A 124 7.37 1.32 9.98
CA ALA A 124 8.09 2.42 10.61
C ALA A 124 9.17 3.00 9.69
N LEU A 125 9.92 2.14 8.99
CA LEU A 125 10.96 2.55 8.06
C LEU A 125 10.37 3.30 6.85
N GLN A 126 9.23 2.84 6.32
CA GLN A 126 8.49 3.55 5.28
C GLN A 126 8.00 4.92 5.74
N ALA A 127 7.37 4.99 6.91
CA ALA A 127 6.91 6.25 7.47
C ALA A 127 8.08 7.24 7.68
N ALA A 128 9.21 6.78 8.19
CA ALA A 128 10.42 7.58 8.38
C ALA A 128 11.02 8.03 7.05
N ALA A 129 11.08 7.15 6.04
CA ALA A 129 11.60 7.47 4.72
C ALA A 129 10.76 8.56 4.03
N PHE A 130 9.43 8.46 4.06
CA PHE A 130 8.56 9.51 3.52
C PHE A 130 8.55 10.78 4.38
N GLY A 131 8.78 10.69 5.68
CA GLY A 131 9.10 11.83 6.52
C GLY A 131 10.38 12.55 6.09
N TRP A 132 11.42 11.79 5.70
CA TRP A 132 12.66 12.34 5.14
C TRP A 132 12.41 12.97 3.76
N VAL A 133 11.64 12.33 2.87
CA VAL A 133 11.22 12.94 1.60
C VAL A 133 10.53 14.29 1.84
N MET A 134 9.60 14.34 2.80
CA MET A 134 8.91 15.59 3.17
C MET A 134 9.89 16.66 3.68
N PHE A 135 10.86 16.27 4.48
CA PHE A 135 11.89 17.18 4.97
C PHE A 135 12.72 17.76 3.83
N VAL A 136 13.16 16.93 2.86
CA VAL A 136 13.93 17.39 1.70
C VAL A 136 13.09 18.34 0.84
N ILE A 137 11.82 18.01 0.57
CA ILE A 137 10.91 18.89 -0.18
C ILE A 137 10.78 20.26 0.51
N LYS A 138 10.65 20.29 1.84
CA LYS A 138 10.55 21.55 2.60
C LYS A 138 11.85 22.36 2.61
N SER A 139 13.01 21.71 2.60
CA SER A 139 14.30 22.39 2.68
C SER A 139 14.78 22.93 1.33
N GLU A 140 14.49 22.25 0.23
CA GLU A 140 14.98 22.61 -1.11
C GLU A 140 13.92 23.36 -1.94
N GLY A 141 12.64 23.14 -1.69
CA GLY A 141 11.55 23.83 -2.37
C GLY A 141 11.60 23.69 -3.89
N SER A 142 11.70 24.82 -4.60
CA SER A 142 11.81 24.88 -6.07
C SER A 142 13.16 24.41 -6.61
N ASP A 143 14.20 24.38 -5.78
CA ASP A 143 15.57 23.99 -6.19
C ASP A 143 15.79 22.48 -6.07
N LEU A 144 14.73 21.72 -5.75
CA LEU A 144 14.78 20.27 -5.54
C LEU A 144 15.32 19.56 -6.77
N SER A 145 16.43 18.85 -6.54
CA SER A 145 17.01 17.94 -7.52
C SER A 145 16.45 16.52 -7.33
N GLY A 146 16.23 15.78 -8.44
CA GLY A 146 15.85 14.37 -8.35
C GLY A 146 16.86 13.54 -7.55
N TRP A 147 18.11 13.93 -7.50
CA TRP A 147 19.16 13.26 -6.73
C TRP A 147 19.06 13.49 -5.21
N SER A 148 18.50 14.61 -4.78
CA SER A 148 18.31 14.93 -3.36
C SER A 148 17.38 13.94 -2.68
N LEU A 149 16.42 13.39 -3.42
CA LEU A 149 15.47 12.39 -2.93
C LEU A 149 16.05 10.96 -2.91
N THR A 150 17.17 10.72 -3.60
CA THR A 150 17.74 9.37 -3.76
C THR A 150 17.96 8.62 -2.44
N PRO A 151 18.58 9.20 -1.39
CA PRO A 151 18.79 8.47 -0.16
C PRO A 151 17.48 8.08 0.53
N ALA A 152 16.53 9.00 0.61
CA ALA A 152 15.23 8.78 1.24
C ALA A 152 14.41 7.73 0.48
N LEU A 153 14.38 7.79 -0.85
CA LEU A 153 13.66 6.83 -1.69
C LEU A 153 14.32 5.45 -1.69
N THR A 154 15.64 5.37 -1.56
CA THR A 154 16.33 4.07 -1.38
C THR A 154 15.92 3.43 -0.06
N VAL A 155 15.87 4.21 1.03
CA VAL A 155 15.39 3.72 2.34
C VAL A 155 13.92 3.31 2.25
N ALA A 156 13.09 4.07 1.52
CA ALA A 156 11.71 3.68 1.25
C ALA A 156 11.61 2.33 0.53
N GLY A 157 12.43 2.10 -0.49
CA GLY A 157 12.49 0.81 -1.20
C GLY A 157 12.87 -0.35 -0.29
N ILE A 158 13.85 -0.17 0.59
CA ILE A 158 14.22 -1.18 1.60
C ILE A 158 13.04 -1.45 2.54
N GLY A 159 12.44 -0.40 3.09
CA GLY A 159 11.28 -0.51 3.98
C GLY A 159 10.10 -1.22 3.33
N MET A 160 9.88 -0.97 2.04
CA MET A 160 8.84 -1.62 1.25
C MET A 160 8.97 -3.15 1.26
N MET A 161 10.18 -3.68 1.02
CA MET A 161 10.39 -5.14 1.04
C MET A 161 10.33 -5.71 2.45
N VAL A 162 10.86 -4.99 3.45
CA VAL A 162 10.79 -5.39 4.86
C VAL A 162 9.35 -5.43 5.37
N LEU A 163 8.44 -4.64 4.78
CA LEU A 163 7.01 -4.69 5.09
C LEU A 163 6.30 -5.78 4.31
N ILE A 164 6.44 -5.81 2.97
CA ILE A 164 5.62 -6.63 2.07
C ILE A 164 5.93 -8.13 2.20
N MET A 165 7.22 -8.52 2.26
CA MET A 165 7.57 -9.94 2.25
C MET A 165 7.08 -10.68 3.49
N PRO A 166 7.37 -10.22 4.74
CA PRO A 166 6.89 -10.94 5.93
C PRO A 166 5.37 -10.92 6.05
N GLN A 167 4.69 -9.81 5.72
CA GLN A 167 3.23 -9.75 5.81
C GLN A 167 2.56 -10.77 4.87
N THR A 168 3.06 -10.87 3.62
CA THR A 168 2.50 -11.80 2.62
C THR A 168 2.75 -13.24 3.03
N SER A 169 3.97 -13.56 3.49
CA SER A 169 4.30 -14.89 3.99
C SER A 169 3.39 -15.28 5.17
N ILE A 170 3.31 -14.46 6.21
CA ILE A 170 2.49 -14.76 7.40
C ILE A 170 1.01 -14.91 7.02
N ALA A 171 0.49 -14.07 6.12
CA ALA A 171 -0.90 -14.15 5.70
C ALA A 171 -1.22 -15.43 4.93
N LEU A 172 -0.34 -15.85 4.02
CA LEU A 172 -0.58 -17.01 3.15
C LEU A 172 -0.18 -18.33 3.80
N ASP A 173 0.80 -18.37 4.70
CA ASP A 173 1.21 -19.59 5.43
C ASP A 173 0.11 -20.15 6.34
N THR A 174 -0.86 -19.31 6.72
CA THR A 174 -2.01 -19.73 7.54
C THR A 174 -3.15 -20.32 6.71
N VAL A 175 -3.00 -20.34 5.37
CA VAL A 175 -4.05 -20.79 4.43
C VAL A 175 -3.77 -22.23 3.98
N PRO A 176 -4.78 -23.11 3.94
CA PRO A 176 -4.61 -24.45 3.37
C PRO A 176 -4.14 -24.41 1.91
N ALA A 177 -3.27 -25.33 1.51
CA ALA A 177 -2.70 -25.38 0.16
C ALA A 177 -3.77 -25.45 -0.96
N ALA A 178 -4.90 -26.11 -0.69
CA ALA A 178 -6.03 -26.18 -1.62
C ALA A 178 -6.68 -24.82 -1.90
N GLU A 179 -6.58 -23.85 -0.98
CA GLU A 179 -7.17 -22.53 -1.07
C GLU A 179 -6.14 -21.41 -1.41
N ALA A 180 -4.85 -21.77 -1.52
CA ALA A 180 -3.76 -20.83 -1.72
C ALA A 180 -3.94 -19.92 -2.95
N GLY A 181 -4.47 -20.45 -4.04
CA GLY A 181 -4.75 -19.67 -5.25
C GLY A 181 -5.83 -18.61 -5.03
N ALA A 182 -6.93 -18.97 -4.37
CA ALA A 182 -8.02 -18.04 -4.05
C ALA A 182 -7.55 -16.98 -3.04
N ALA A 183 -6.75 -17.36 -2.04
CA ALA A 183 -6.18 -16.47 -1.06
C ALA A 183 -5.24 -15.45 -1.70
N SER A 184 -4.32 -15.88 -2.56
CA SER A 184 -3.40 -14.98 -3.28
C SER A 184 -4.15 -14.01 -4.19
N GLY A 185 -5.16 -14.48 -4.93
CA GLY A 185 -6.01 -13.62 -5.75
C GLY A 185 -6.76 -12.58 -4.94
N THR A 186 -7.32 -12.98 -3.79
CA THR A 186 -7.99 -12.09 -2.86
C THR A 186 -7.02 -11.03 -2.31
N PHE A 187 -5.86 -11.47 -1.84
CA PHE A 187 -4.82 -10.60 -1.29
C PHE A 187 -4.38 -9.52 -2.29
N THR A 188 -4.15 -9.92 -3.54
CA THR A 188 -3.80 -9.01 -4.64
C THR A 188 -4.93 -8.03 -4.93
N THR A 189 -6.18 -8.52 -5.02
CA THR A 189 -7.34 -7.67 -5.32
C THR A 189 -7.55 -6.60 -4.25
N PHE A 190 -7.46 -6.96 -2.97
CA PHE A 190 -7.56 -6.01 -1.88
C PHE A 190 -6.39 -5.02 -1.85
N GLY A 191 -5.20 -5.45 -2.24
CA GLY A 191 -4.06 -4.57 -2.45
C GLY A 191 -4.34 -3.50 -3.52
N GLN A 192 -4.95 -3.89 -4.65
CA GLN A 192 -5.34 -2.94 -5.71
C GLN A 192 -6.42 -1.96 -5.23
N VAL A 193 -7.40 -2.43 -4.45
CA VAL A 193 -8.40 -1.54 -3.83
C VAL A 193 -7.72 -0.53 -2.90
N GLY A 194 -6.78 -0.98 -2.05
CA GLY A 194 -5.99 -0.10 -1.20
C GLY A 194 -5.21 0.95 -2.00
N MET A 195 -4.58 0.53 -3.10
CA MET A 195 -3.83 1.43 -3.99
C MET A 195 -4.72 2.53 -4.60
N VAL A 196 -5.90 2.16 -5.09
CA VAL A 196 -6.89 3.13 -5.63
C VAL A 196 -7.38 4.08 -4.55
N LEU A 197 -7.66 3.57 -3.34
CA LEU A 197 -8.01 4.42 -2.19
C LEU A 197 -6.87 5.38 -1.84
N GLY A 198 -5.63 4.94 -1.91
CA GLY A 198 -4.45 5.77 -1.68
C GLY A 198 -4.33 6.92 -2.67
N VAL A 199 -4.49 6.63 -3.95
CA VAL A 199 -4.55 7.65 -5.01
C VAL A 199 -5.68 8.63 -4.75
N ALA A 200 -6.88 8.15 -4.38
CA ALA A 200 -8.03 9.01 -4.14
C ALA A 200 -7.85 9.89 -2.90
N LEU A 201 -7.39 9.33 -1.77
CA LEU A 201 -7.20 10.06 -0.51
C LEU A 201 -6.07 11.08 -0.62
N ALA A 202 -4.88 10.65 -1.06
CA ALA A 202 -3.74 11.54 -1.20
C ALA A 202 -3.98 12.60 -2.28
N GLY A 203 -4.66 12.21 -3.38
CA GLY A 203 -5.05 13.13 -4.43
C GLY A 203 -6.07 14.17 -3.96
N ALA A 204 -7.09 13.76 -3.19
CA ALA A 204 -8.07 14.70 -2.65
C ALA A 204 -7.42 15.74 -1.73
N VAL A 205 -6.46 15.33 -0.89
CA VAL A 205 -5.71 16.23 0.00
C VAL A 205 -4.77 17.12 -0.83
N TYR A 206 -4.00 16.55 -1.77
CA TYR A 206 -3.06 17.30 -2.61
C TYR A 206 -3.78 18.37 -3.44
N PHE A 207 -4.83 18.00 -4.18
CA PHE A 207 -5.55 18.94 -5.04
C PHE A 207 -6.46 19.90 -4.25
N GLY A 208 -6.91 19.50 -3.05
CA GLY A 208 -7.57 20.40 -2.13
C GLY A 208 -6.66 21.53 -1.70
N GLU A 209 -5.47 21.19 -1.21
CA GLU A 209 -4.48 22.16 -0.73
C GLU A 209 -4.00 23.09 -1.86
N ILE A 210 -3.73 22.55 -3.06
CA ILE A 210 -3.30 23.38 -4.19
C ILE A 210 -4.38 24.36 -4.64
N SER A 211 -5.65 23.98 -4.52
CA SER A 211 -6.79 24.83 -4.85
C SER A 211 -6.98 25.98 -3.84
N ASP A 212 -6.59 25.77 -2.59
CA ASP A 212 -6.78 26.72 -1.51
C ASP A 212 -5.57 27.68 -1.34
N THR A 213 -4.36 27.20 -1.60
CA THR A 213 -3.12 27.95 -1.31
C THR A 213 -2.32 28.34 -2.56
N ASP A 214 -2.56 27.68 -3.70
CA ASP A 214 -1.71 27.75 -4.92
C ASP A 214 -0.22 27.42 -4.64
N ASP A 215 0.03 26.70 -3.53
CA ASP A 215 1.37 26.27 -3.10
C ASP A 215 1.53 24.77 -3.27
N ALA A 216 2.28 24.40 -4.31
CA ALA A 216 2.55 23.00 -4.63
C ALA A 216 3.40 22.27 -3.57
N GLN A 217 4.25 23.01 -2.83
CA GLN A 217 5.05 22.44 -1.74
C GLN A 217 4.17 22.13 -0.53
N ALA A 218 3.23 23.01 -0.19
CA ALA A 218 2.25 22.78 0.85
C ALA A 218 1.36 21.57 0.48
N ALA A 219 0.88 21.50 -0.77
CA ALA A 219 0.08 20.40 -1.29
C ALA A 219 0.82 19.05 -1.23
N ALA A 220 2.09 19.01 -1.65
CA ALA A 220 2.91 17.81 -1.56
C ALA A 220 3.10 17.36 -0.11
N THR A 221 3.36 18.31 0.78
CA THR A 221 3.51 18.04 2.21
C THR A 221 2.22 17.47 2.82
N ALA A 222 1.08 18.05 2.50
CA ALA A 222 -0.23 17.58 2.98
C ALA A 222 -0.52 16.15 2.47
N GLY A 223 -0.27 15.87 1.20
CA GLY A 223 -0.37 14.52 0.63
C GLY A 223 0.58 13.52 1.27
N LEU A 224 1.82 13.91 1.59
CA LEU A 224 2.79 13.06 2.26
C LEU A 224 2.38 12.68 3.69
N TRP A 225 1.66 13.52 4.41
CA TRP A 225 1.11 13.14 5.72
C TRP A 225 0.15 11.96 5.64
N VAL A 226 -0.69 11.89 4.59
CA VAL A 226 -1.58 10.73 4.36
C VAL A 226 -0.76 9.46 4.17
N ILE A 227 0.34 9.54 3.42
CA ILE A 227 1.23 8.41 3.14
C ILE A 227 1.94 7.93 4.41
N ILE A 228 2.50 8.87 5.18
CA ILE A 228 3.18 8.59 6.45
C ILE A 228 2.19 7.93 7.43
N ALA A 229 0.98 8.48 7.55
CA ALA A 229 -0.05 7.91 8.40
C ALA A 229 -0.45 6.50 7.96
N ALA A 230 -0.60 6.25 6.65
CA ALA A 230 -0.93 4.93 6.12
C ALA A 230 0.15 3.90 6.49
N TYR A 231 1.42 4.21 6.29
CA TYR A 231 2.50 3.28 6.63
C TYR A 231 2.68 3.08 8.15
N ALA A 232 2.51 4.13 8.94
CA ALA A 232 2.51 4.01 10.40
C ALA A 232 1.35 3.12 10.88
N LEU A 233 0.15 3.31 10.35
CA LEU A 233 -1.02 2.47 10.64
C LEU A 233 -0.82 1.03 10.16
N ALA A 234 -0.21 0.79 9.00
CA ALA A 234 0.13 -0.54 8.53
C ALA A 234 1.09 -1.25 9.49
N GLY A 235 2.12 -0.54 9.96
CA GLY A 235 3.03 -1.05 10.99
C GLY A 235 2.31 -1.40 12.29
N ILE A 236 1.44 -0.52 12.79
CA ILE A 236 0.64 -0.77 14.00
C ILE A 236 -0.32 -1.95 13.79
N ALA A 237 -0.98 -2.03 12.63
CA ALA A 237 -1.86 -3.14 12.28
C ALA A 237 -1.13 -4.49 12.28
N ALA A 238 0.18 -4.51 12.02
CA ALA A 238 0.98 -5.73 12.11
C ALA A 238 1.00 -6.34 13.52
N LEU A 239 0.73 -5.56 14.57
CA LEU A 239 0.62 -6.08 15.94
C LEU A 239 -0.55 -7.06 16.10
N THR A 240 -1.58 -6.95 15.26
CA THR A 240 -2.74 -7.85 15.26
C THR A 240 -2.43 -9.20 14.58
N MET A 241 -1.31 -9.30 13.84
CA MET A 241 -0.91 -10.54 13.18
C MET A 241 -0.46 -11.60 14.20
N PRO A 242 -0.74 -12.87 13.94
CA PRO A 242 -0.25 -13.96 14.78
C PRO A 242 1.28 -14.03 14.72
N SER A 243 1.91 -14.44 15.83
CA SER A 243 3.33 -14.78 15.83
C SER A 243 3.53 -16.16 15.20
N VAL A 244 3.89 -16.22 13.93
CA VAL A 244 4.29 -17.46 13.25
C VAL A 244 5.79 -17.62 13.43
N GLN A 245 6.24 -18.69 14.10
CA GLN A 245 7.63 -19.10 14.08
C GLN A 245 7.91 -19.77 12.73
N ILE A 246 8.54 -19.04 11.82
CA ILE A 246 8.97 -19.56 10.52
C ILE A 246 10.26 -20.33 10.77
N GLY A 247 10.20 -21.65 10.92
CA GLY A 247 11.42 -22.47 11.12
C GLY A 247 11.23 -23.90 11.64
N SER A 248 10.00 -24.34 11.99
CA SER A 248 9.84 -25.66 12.62
C SER A 248 9.39 -26.81 11.70
N LYS A 249 9.38 -26.62 10.37
CA LYS A 249 8.94 -27.66 9.44
C LYS A 249 10.09 -28.45 8.76
N GLU A 250 11.35 -28.06 8.95
CA GLU A 250 12.45 -28.78 8.30
C GLU A 250 13.06 -29.90 9.17
N ASP A 251 12.73 -30.01 10.46
CA ASP A 251 13.36 -30.99 11.36
C ASP A 251 12.54 -32.28 11.57
N GLY A 252 11.51 -32.53 10.76
CA GLY A 252 10.58 -33.67 10.94
C GLY A 252 10.60 -34.74 9.85
N GLU A 253 11.44 -34.63 8.81
CA GLU A 253 11.59 -35.66 7.76
C GLU A 253 13.05 -36.07 7.59
N THR A 254 13.55 -36.88 8.52
CA THR A 254 14.71 -37.76 8.30
C THR A 254 14.35 -39.19 8.70
#